data_dc1a4b89a50133c5dde81aa8286e8c61
#
_entry.id   dc1a4b89a50133c5dde81aa8286e8c61
#
_cell.length_a   1.000
_cell.length_b   1.000
_cell.length_c   1.000
_cell.angle_alpha   90.00
_cell.angle_beta   90.00
_cell.angle_gamma   90.00
#
_symmetry.space_group_name_H-M   'P 1'
#
loop_
_entity.id
_entity.type
_entity.pdbx_description
1 polymer ?
#
loop_
_entity_poly.entity_id
_entity_poly.type
_entity_poly.pdbx_seq_one_letter_code
_entity_poly.pdbx_strand_id
1 'polypeptide(L)'
;MSSTSTTSTDDLGADGPNGGRRFGSDGDGSPAPAVTRAAAILDALEAAGGEPLGVSDLARSIGIAKSSTSHLCQALEDARLIQRRENGYVLGRRTIELAGAYLAGFDEVRSFYELCARTAALRQHVVQIAMLDGTDVLYLARYEGRSHFRMAANIGERFPAALTATGQALLAALPPAEVTRRFRGVDIPHMTESSLSGLSALQSRLAKTREDGYAFDDEGVHPGVIGMAVRLTPRHAGGAMLSIGVTVLKSLATEATLAELLAELKSLATALSNPLIFG
;
A
#
# COMPACT_ATOMS: atom_id res chain seq x y z
N MET A 1 -2.57 -10.32 -52.94
CA MET A 1 -3.62 -10.31 -51.93
C MET A 1 -2.96 -10.73 -50.61
N SER A 2 -2.40 -9.77 -49.92
CA SER A 2 -1.69 -10.00 -48.64
C SER A 2 -2.53 -9.32 -47.57
N SER A 3 -3.05 -10.15 -46.67
CA SER A 3 -3.80 -9.69 -45.48
C SER A 3 -2.81 -9.51 -44.32
N THR A 4 -2.56 -8.28 -43.98
CA THR A 4 -1.86 -7.85 -42.76
C THR A 4 -2.82 -7.95 -41.56
N SER A 5 -2.54 -8.89 -40.65
CA SER A 5 -3.22 -8.96 -39.36
C SER A 5 -2.56 -7.98 -38.39
N THR A 6 -3.29 -6.95 -38.02
CA THR A 6 -2.94 -5.99 -36.95
C THR A 6 -3.23 -6.65 -35.61
N THR A 7 -2.19 -6.98 -34.87
CA THR A 7 -2.33 -7.46 -33.49
C THR A 7 -2.57 -6.24 -32.59
N SER A 8 -3.76 -6.15 -32.03
CA SER A 8 -4.15 -5.17 -31.02
C SER A 8 -3.45 -5.49 -29.70
N THR A 9 -2.60 -4.57 -29.24
CA THR A 9 -1.98 -4.56 -27.91
C THR A 9 -2.80 -3.64 -26.99
N ASP A 10 -3.94 -4.13 -26.53
CA ASP A 10 -4.70 -3.49 -25.45
C ASP A 10 -5.40 -4.60 -24.66
N ASP A 11 -4.78 -5.05 -23.61
CA ASP A 11 -5.42 -5.56 -22.37
C ASP A 11 -4.35 -6.03 -21.37
N LEU A 12 -3.66 -5.09 -20.72
CA LEU A 12 -2.99 -5.39 -19.45
C LEU A 12 -3.86 -4.76 -18.36
N GLY A 13 -4.86 -5.55 -17.93
CA GLY A 13 -5.74 -5.25 -16.83
C GLY A 13 -4.95 -4.88 -15.59
N ALA A 14 -5.29 -3.72 -15.03
CA ALA A 14 -4.81 -3.22 -13.76
C ALA A 14 -5.52 -3.97 -12.61
N ASP A 15 -5.24 -5.26 -12.44
CA ASP A 15 -5.57 -5.98 -11.21
C ASP A 15 -4.44 -5.75 -10.20
N GLY A 16 -4.53 -4.65 -9.45
CA GLY A 16 -3.75 -4.46 -8.24
C GLY A 16 -4.16 -5.52 -7.19
N PRO A 17 -3.22 -6.15 -6.49
CA PRO A 17 -3.53 -7.15 -5.48
C PRO A 17 -4.07 -6.48 -4.22
N ASN A 18 -5.34 -6.15 -4.21
CA ASN A 18 -6.03 -5.62 -3.04
C ASN A 18 -6.30 -6.78 -2.05
N GLY A 19 -5.23 -7.26 -1.38
CA GLY A 19 -5.25 -8.27 -0.32
C GLY A 19 -5.72 -7.73 1.03
N GLY A 20 -6.41 -6.58 1.06
CA GLY A 20 -6.97 -6.00 2.29
C GLY A 20 -7.88 -7.01 3.00
N ARG A 21 -7.83 -7.06 4.33
CA ARG A 21 -8.78 -7.78 5.17
C ARG A 21 -10.19 -7.39 4.74
N ARG A 22 -10.82 -8.21 3.90
CA ARG A 22 -12.25 -8.10 3.68
C ARG A 22 -12.90 -8.46 5.01
N PHE A 23 -13.65 -7.54 5.60
CA PHE A 23 -14.53 -7.89 6.70
C PHE A 23 -15.43 -8.98 6.17
N GLY A 24 -15.29 -10.21 6.70
CA GLY A 24 -16.07 -11.37 6.26
C GLY A 24 -17.55 -11.04 6.34
N SER A 25 -18.34 -11.60 5.43
CA SER A 25 -19.80 -11.47 5.34
C SER A 25 -20.54 -11.96 6.60
N ASP A 26 -19.84 -12.57 7.56
CA ASP A 26 -20.38 -13.16 8.78
C ASP A 26 -20.57 -12.08 9.87
N GLY A 27 -21.49 -11.14 9.60
CA GLY A 27 -21.88 -10.12 10.58
C GLY A 27 -22.57 -10.68 11.84
N ASP A 28 -22.81 -12.00 11.94
CA ASP A 28 -23.50 -12.61 13.07
C ASP A 28 -22.64 -12.72 14.34
N GLY A 29 -21.32 -12.58 14.27
CA GLY A 29 -20.43 -12.57 15.43
C GLY A 29 -19.92 -11.18 15.83
N SER A 30 -20.25 -10.12 15.09
CA SER A 30 -19.80 -8.75 15.39
C SER A 30 -20.66 -8.14 16.51
N PRO A 31 -20.03 -7.42 17.50
CA PRO A 31 -20.77 -6.69 18.53
C PRO A 31 -21.65 -5.56 17.94
N ALA A 32 -21.40 -5.13 16.70
CA ALA A 32 -22.17 -4.10 15.99
C ALA A 32 -22.29 -4.44 14.49
N PRO A 33 -23.18 -5.38 14.11
CA PRO A 33 -23.28 -5.86 12.72
C PRO A 33 -23.53 -4.76 11.69
N ALA A 34 -24.25 -3.71 12.04
CA ALA A 34 -24.51 -2.58 11.15
C ALA A 34 -23.21 -1.82 10.78
N VAL A 35 -22.30 -1.64 11.73
CA VAL A 35 -21.01 -0.99 11.52
C VAL A 35 -20.12 -1.85 10.62
N THR A 36 -20.06 -3.16 10.88
CA THR A 36 -19.30 -4.11 10.06
C THR A 36 -19.77 -4.13 8.61
N ARG A 37 -21.10 -4.16 8.41
CA ARG A 37 -21.72 -4.13 7.07
C ARG A 37 -21.51 -2.78 6.37
N ALA A 38 -21.56 -1.67 7.12
CA ALA A 38 -21.25 -0.35 6.57
C ALA A 38 -19.79 -0.24 6.11
N ALA A 39 -18.85 -0.79 6.89
CA ALA A 39 -17.44 -0.89 6.49
C ALA A 39 -17.27 -1.72 5.20
N ALA A 40 -17.94 -2.88 5.11
CA ALA A 40 -17.91 -3.72 3.91
C ALA A 40 -18.47 -3.02 2.65
N ILE A 41 -19.44 -2.10 2.79
CA ILE A 41 -19.91 -1.25 1.68
C ILE A 41 -18.78 -0.31 1.24
N LEU A 42 -18.07 0.32 2.19
CA LEU A 42 -16.95 1.22 1.86
C LEU A 42 -15.81 0.46 1.17
N ASP A 43 -15.49 -0.75 1.63
CA ASP A 43 -14.48 -1.63 1.01
C ASP A 43 -14.87 -2.00 -0.42
N ALA A 44 -16.16 -2.31 -0.67
CA ALA A 44 -16.64 -2.60 -2.02
C ALA A 44 -16.53 -1.39 -2.96
N LEU A 45 -16.81 -0.17 -2.46
CA LEU A 45 -16.69 1.06 -3.23
C LEU A 45 -15.23 1.47 -3.45
N GLU A 46 -14.34 1.17 -2.50
CA GLU A 46 -12.89 1.35 -2.68
C GLU A 46 -12.36 0.42 -3.77
N ALA A 47 -12.73 -0.87 -3.72
CA ALA A 47 -12.33 -1.86 -4.72
C ALA A 47 -12.87 -1.55 -6.14
N ALA A 48 -13.98 -0.81 -6.24
CA ALA A 48 -14.53 -0.36 -7.51
C ALA A 48 -13.72 0.78 -8.16
N GLY A 49 -12.70 1.35 -7.48
CA GLY A 49 -11.78 2.32 -8.05
C GLY A 49 -12.44 3.62 -8.54
N GLY A 50 -13.60 3.99 -8.00
CA GLY A 50 -14.37 5.18 -8.38
C GLY A 50 -15.54 4.90 -9.34
N GLU A 51 -15.67 3.68 -9.84
CA GLU A 51 -16.85 3.25 -10.59
C GLU A 51 -18.07 3.16 -9.66
N PRO A 52 -19.24 3.72 -10.07
CA PRO A 52 -20.44 3.66 -9.24
C PRO A 52 -20.99 2.24 -9.10
N LEU A 53 -21.29 1.80 -7.86
CA LEU A 53 -21.96 0.54 -7.58
C LEU A 53 -23.42 0.75 -7.18
N GLY A 54 -24.34 0.04 -7.86
CA GLY A 54 -25.75 0.03 -7.52
C GLY A 54 -26.04 -0.68 -6.21
N VAL A 55 -27.19 -0.37 -5.55
CA VAL A 55 -27.59 -1.04 -4.30
C VAL A 55 -27.65 -2.57 -4.46
N SER A 56 -28.05 -3.06 -5.63
CA SER A 56 -28.12 -4.51 -5.90
C SER A 56 -26.75 -5.17 -5.98
N ASP A 57 -25.75 -4.46 -6.51
CA ASP A 57 -24.38 -4.95 -6.62
C ASP A 57 -23.69 -4.93 -5.25
N LEU A 58 -23.88 -3.85 -4.49
CA LEU A 58 -23.44 -3.77 -3.10
C LEU A 58 -24.08 -4.87 -2.24
N ALA A 59 -25.40 -5.10 -2.35
CA ALA A 59 -26.09 -6.15 -1.61
C ALA A 59 -25.51 -7.55 -1.91
N ARG A 60 -25.18 -7.80 -3.19
CA ARG A 60 -24.57 -9.06 -3.63
C ARG A 60 -23.14 -9.19 -3.11
N SER A 61 -22.34 -8.12 -3.16
CA SER A 61 -20.94 -8.16 -2.72
C SER A 61 -20.78 -8.40 -1.23
N ILE A 62 -21.70 -7.88 -0.41
CA ILE A 62 -21.66 -8.01 1.07
C ILE A 62 -22.60 -9.09 1.63
N GLY A 63 -23.36 -9.80 0.78
CA GLY A 63 -24.17 -10.95 1.17
C GLY A 63 -25.40 -10.63 2.04
N ILE A 64 -26.00 -9.43 1.93
CA ILE A 64 -27.19 -9.05 2.72
C ILE A 64 -28.37 -8.61 1.85
N ALA A 65 -29.57 -8.54 2.44
CA ALA A 65 -30.79 -8.13 1.74
C ALA A 65 -30.67 -6.70 1.17
N LYS A 66 -31.21 -6.48 -0.03
CA LYS A 66 -31.20 -5.18 -0.72
C LYS A 66 -31.84 -4.06 0.12
N SER A 67 -32.91 -4.33 0.88
CA SER A 67 -33.54 -3.36 1.78
C SER A 67 -32.59 -2.89 2.88
N SER A 68 -31.89 -3.84 3.52
CA SER A 68 -30.88 -3.53 4.56
C SER A 68 -29.71 -2.74 3.97
N THR A 69 -29.23 -3.13 2.79
CA THR A 69 -28.17 -2.38 2.06
C THR A 69 -28.62 -0.95 1.76
N SER A 70 -29.87 -0.76 1.30
CA SER A 70 -30.42 0.57 1.01
C SER A 70 -30.44 1.46 2.25
N HIS A 71 -30.83 0.94 3.42
CA HIS A 71 -30.80 1.71 4.67
C HIS A 71 -29.38 2.07 5.11
N LEU A 72 -28.43 1.14 4.96
CA LEU A 72 -27.00 1.43 5.25
C LEU A 72 -26.43 2.47 4.29
N CYS A 73 -26.74 2.37 2.99
CA CYS A 73 -26.33 3.37 2.01
C CYS A 73 -26.91 4.75 2.34
N GLN A 74 -28.18 4.84 2.75
CA GLN A 74 -28.77 6.11 3.19
C GLN A 74 -28.04 6.70 4.39
N ALA A 75 -27.75 5.91 5.43
CA ALA A 75 -27.03 6.36 6.61
C ALA A 75 -25.58 6.80 6.29
N LEU A 76 -24.89 6.08 5.39
CA LEU A 76 -23.56 6.45 4.92
C LEU A 76 -23.57 7.72 4.05
N GLU A 77 -24.62 7.92 3.24
CA GLU A 77 -24.82 9.13 2.43
C GLU A 77 -25.10 10.34 3.33
N ASP A 78 -25.98 10.20 4.34
CA ASP A 78 -26.25 11.24 5.33
C ASP A 78 -24.99 11.61 6.12
N ALA A 79 -24.12 10.63 6.40
CA ALA A 79 -22.81 10.84 6.99
C ALA A 79 -21.75 11.38 6.00
N ARG A 80 -22.07 11.54 4.71
CA ARG A 80 -21.19 11.98 3.63
C ARG A 80 -20.00 11.05 3.36
N LEU A 81 -20.05 9.81 3.87
CA LEU A 81 -19.04 8.77 3.63
C LEU A 81 -19.15 8.15 2.23
N ILE A 82 -20.37 8.14 1.67
CA ILE A 82 -20.64 7.83 0.27
C ILE A 82 -21.46 8.96 -0.36
N GLN A 83 -21.51 9.00 -1.66
CA GLN A 83 -22.35 9.93 -2.43
C GLN A 83 -23.02 9.21 -3.59
N ARG A 84 -24.25 9.60 -3.87
CA ARG A 84 -25.03 9.07 -5.00
C ARG A 84 -24.54 9.66 -6.32
N ARG A 85 -24.47 8.83 -7.35
CA ARG A 85 -24.29 9.16 -8.76
C ARG A 85 -25.47 8.59 -9.56
N GLU A 86 -25.53 8.89 -10.87
CA GLU A 86 -26.63 8.41 -11.73
C GLU A 86 -26.82 6.87 -11.64
N ASN A 87 -25.73 6.11 -11.66
CA ASN A 87 -25.75 4.64 -11.73
C ASN A 87 -25.47 3.95 -10.37
N GLY A 88 -25.38 4.66 -9.25
CA GLY A 88 -25.08 4.03 -7.97
C GLY A 88 -24.42 4.95 -6.96
N TYR A 89 -23.58 4.39 -6.13
CA TYR A 89 -22.83 5.07 -5.09
C TYR A 89 -21.34 4.99 -5.35
N VAL A 90 -20.62 6.03 -4.92
CA VAL A 90 -19.15 6.09 -4.86
C VAL A 90 -18.73 6.61 -3.48
N LEU A 91 -17.45 6.53 -3.13
CA LEU A 91 -16.92 7.13 -1.89
C LEU A 91 -17.22 8.63 -1.82
N GLY A 92 -17.61 9.10 -0.66
CA GLY A 92 -17.99 10.50 -0.39
C GLY A 92 -16.80 11.34 0.06
N ARG A 93 -16.95 12.67 0.01
CA ARG A 93 -15.88 13.65 0.32
C ARG A 93 -15.34 13.55 1.75
N ARG A 94 -16.15 13.08 2.71
CA ARG A 94 -15.73 12.91 4.09
C ARG A 94 -14.57 11.92 4.24
N THR A 95 -14.40 10.97 3.32
CA THR A 95 -13.25 10.06 3.32
C THR A 95 -11.93 10.80 3.18
N ILE A 96 -11.89 11.89 2.37
CA ILE A 96 -10.71 12.76 2.22
C ILE A 96 -10.44 13.54 3.51
N GLU A 97 -11.50 14.05 4.16
CA GLU A 97 -11.37 14.79 5.44
C GLU A 97 -10.76 13.88 6.53
N LEU A 98 -11.25 12.64 6.62
CA LEU A 98 -10.75 11.64 7.57
C LEU A 98 -9.31 11.21 7.25
N ALA A 99 -8.99 10.95 5.98
CA ALA A 99 -7.64 10.63 5.54
C ALA A 99 -6.67 11.77 5.82
N GLY A 100 -7.06 13.02 5.55
CA GLY A 100 -6.26 14.21 5.85
C GLY A 100 -5.97 14.36 7.35
N ALA A 101 -6.98 14.17 8.20
CA ALA A 101 -6.81 14.19 9.65
C ALA A 101 -5.90 13.06 10.15
N TYR A 102 -6.01 11.87 9.58
CA TYR A 102 -5.14 10.74 9.90
C TYR A 102 -3.68 11.04 9.52
N LEU A 103 -3.45 11.49 8.27
CA LEU A 103 -2.10 11.78 7.76
C LEU A 103 -1.44 12.97 8.47
N ALA A 104 -2.21 13.92 8.98
CA ALA A 104 -1.70 15.05 9.75
C ALA A 104 -1.00 14.62 11.06
N GLY A 105 -1.26 13.40 11.55
CA GLY A 105 -0.55 12.79 12.68
C GLY A 105 0.87 12.33 12.39
N PHE A 106 1.33 12.42 11.14
CA PHE A 106 2.67 11.96 10.73
C PHE A 106 3.50 13.15 10.21
N ASP A 107 4.40 13.63 11.04
CA ASP A 107 5.33 14.71 10.67
C ASP A 107 6.24 14.30 9.51
N GLU A 108 6.60 13.01 9.43
CA GLU A 108 7.37 12.41 8.36
C GLU A 108 6.68 12.61 7.00
N VAL A 109 5.36 12.42 6.93
CA VAL A 109 4.57 12.62 5.70
C VAL A 109 4.56 14.09 5.29
N ARG A 110 4.47 15.01 6.26
CA ARG A 110 4.49 16.46 5.98
C ARG A 110 5.81 16.90 5.33
N SER A 111 6.93 16.41 5.85
CA SER A 111 8.27 16.79 5.39
C SER A 111 8.72 16.05 4.13
N PHE A 112 8.07 14.95 3.82
CA PHE A 112 8.47 14.00 2.77
C PHE A 112 8.59 14.63 1.39
N TYR A 113 7.56 15.35 0.96
CA TYR A 113 7.49 15.90 -0.41
C TYR A 113 8.58 16.94 -0.67
N GLU A 114 8.84 17.81 0.30
CA GLU A 114 9.87 18.84 0.19
C GLU A 114 11.27 18.22 0.13
N LEU A 115 11.55 17.24 0.98
CA LEU A 115 12.85 16.56 1.02
C LEU A 115 13.08 15.74 -0.26
N CYS A 116 12.07 15.02 -0.76
CA CYS A 116 12.19 14.30 -2.04
C CYS A 116 12.48 15.26 -3.20
N ALA A 117 11.80 16.41 -3.24
CA ALA A 117 12.01 17.41 -4.30
C ALA A 117 13.43 18.02 -4.31
N ARG A 118 14.10 18.06 -3.16
CA ARG A 118 15.50 18.56 -3.03
C ARG A 118 16.55 17.52 -3.39
N THR A 119 16.21 16.22 -3.37
CA THR A 119 17.15 15.12 -3.58
C THR A 119 17.22 14.75 -5.07
N ALA A 120 18.34 15.07 -5.72
CA ALA A 120 18.49 14.99 -7.19
C ALA A 120 18.22 13.59 -7.75
N ALA A 121 18.81 12.54 -7.17
CA ALA A 121 18.64 11.16 -7.61
C ALA A 121 17.18 10.69 -7.43
N LEU A 122 16.57 10.98 -6.28
CA LEU A 122 15.20 10.54 -5.98
C LEU A 122 14.13 11.22 -6.85
N ARG A 123 14.43 12.43 -7.37
CA ARG A 123 13.50 13.15 -8.29
C ARG A 123 13.20 12.40 -9.59
N GLN A 124 13.97 11.37 -9.93
CA GLN A 124 13.77 10.57 -11.14
C GLN A 124 12.93 9.32 -10.89
N HIS A 125 12.64 9.00 -9.64
CA HIS A 125 12.02 7.74 -9.22
C HIS A 125 10.76 7.96 -8.41
N VAL A 126 9.99 6.87 -8.22
CA VAL A 126 8.88 6.88 -7.28
C VAL A 126 9.43 6.56 -5.89
N VAL A 127 9.16 7.46 -4.94
CA VAL A 127 9.52 7.29 -3.53
C VAL A 127 8.25 7.25 -2.70
N GLN A 128 8.21 6.39 -1.70
CA GLN A 128 6.99 6.13 -0.93
C GLN A 128 7.30 5.97 0.56
N ILE A 129 6.37 6.43 1.41
CA ILE A 129 6.34 6.09 2.84
C ILE A 129 5.27 5.02 3.04
N ALA A 130 5.62 3.98 3.78
CA ALA A 130 4.71 2.91 4.15
C ALA A 130 4.74 2.66 5.67
N MET A 131 3.61 2.19 6.19
CA MET A 131 3.40 1.78 7.57
C MET A 131 3.08 0.29 7.61
N LEU A 132 3.60 -0.42 8.65
CA LEU A 132 3.25 -1.83 8.87
C LEU A 132 1.87 -1.93 9.51
N ASP A 133 0.98 -2.71 8.90
CA ASP A 133 -0.34 -3.03 9.42
C ASP A 133 -0.64 -4.53 9.32
N GLY A 134 -0.45 -5.24 10.41
CA GLY A 134 -0.57 -6.69 10.46
C GLY A 134 0.54 -7.39 9.67
N THR A 135 0.17 -8.04 8.57
CA THR A 135 1.06 -8.70 7.60
C THR A 135 1.22 -7.93 6.31
N ASP A 136 0.58 -6.75 6.22
CA ASP A 136 0.61 -5.87 5.06
C ASP A 136 1.37 -4.57 5.38
N VAL A 137 1.69 -3.83 4.33
CA VAL A 137 2.05 -2.42 4.41
C VAL A 137 0.90 -1.58 3.85
N LEU A 138 0.66 -0.44 4.48
CA LEU A 138 -0.23 0.61 4.00
C LEU A 138 0.61 1.80 3.54
N TYR A 139 0.44 2.24 2.31
CA TYR A 139 1.17 3.38 1.76
C TYR A 139 0.53 4.71 2.16
N LEU A 140 1.30 5.58 2.84
CA LEU A 140 0.84 6.85 3.41
C LEU A 140 1.21 8.06 2.56
N ALA A 141 2.29 7.98 1.80
CA ALA A 141 2.76 9.05 0.92
C ALA A 141 3.43 8.48 -0.33
N ARG A 142 3.32 9.21 -1.44
CA ARG A 142 3.91 8.87 -2.73
C ARG A 142 4.43 10.13 -3.40
N TYR A 143 5.70 10.14 -3.74
CA TYR A 143 6.35 11.15 -4.56
C TYR A 143 6.69 10.51 -5.91
N GLU A 144 6.15 11.03 -6.99
CA GLU A 144 6.33 10.44 -8.34
C GLU A 144 7.60 10.93 -9.04
N GLY A 145 8.12 12.06 -8.64
CA GLY A 145 9.26 12.67 -9.30
C GLY A 145 8.97 12.98 -10.79
N ARG A 146 9.95 12.69 -11.63
CA ARG A 146 9.81 12.75 -13.10
C ARG A 146 9.58 11.37 -13.71
N SER A 147 9.36 10.38 -12.88
CA SER A 147 9.10 9.01 -13.32
C SER A 147 7.72 8.93 -13.97
N HIS A 148 7.65 8.32 -15.16
CA HIS A 148 6.39 7.94 -15.78
C HIS A 148 5.91 6.55 -15.35
N PHE A 149 6.53 5.98 -14.31
CA PHE A 149 6.25 4.65 -13.83
C PHE A 149 4.96 4.61 -13.00
N ARG A 150 3.93 3.92 -13.51
CA ARG A 150 2.57 3.89 -12.91
C ARG A 150 2.34 2.68 -11.99
N MET A 151 3.22 1.68 -11.99
CA MET A 151 3.05 0.42 -11.24
C MET A 151 3.47 0.49 -9.76
N ALA A 152 3.77 1.67 -9.23
CA ALA A 152 4.02 1.84 -7.81
C ALA A 152 2.70 2.07 -7.06
N ALA A 153 2.59 1.55 -5.83
CA ALA A 153 1.40 1.67 -4.99
C ALA A 153 0.94 3.11 -4.80
N ASN A 154 -0.36 3.34 -4.80
CA ASN A 154 -0.97 4.63 -4.47
C ASN A 154 -1.11 4.82 -2.95
N ILE A 155 -1.42 6.04 -2.53
CA ILE A 155 -1.75 6.33 -1.13
C ILE A 155 -3.04 5.58 -0.78
N GLY A 156 -3.02 4.88 0.36
CA GLY A 156 -4.13 4.05 0.81
C GLY A 156 -4.04 2.59 0.35
N GLU A 157 -3.26 2.27 -0.69
CA GLU A 157 -3.10 0.89 -1.15
C GLU A 157 -2.30 0.05 -0.16
N ARG A 158 -2.59 -1.25 -0.18
CA ARG A 158 -1.99 -2.27 0.66
C ARG A 158 -1.26 -3.31 -0.18
N PHE A 159 -0.12 -3.75 0.32
CA PHE A 159 0.63 -4.86 -0.28
C PHE A 159 1.15 -5.79 0.81
N PRO A 160 1.34 -7.10 0.52
CA PRO A 160 1.94 -8.04 1.45
C PRO A 160 3.32 -7.57 1.91
N ALA A 161 3.49 -7.35 3.21
CA ALA A 161 4.75 -6.86 3.76
C ALA A 161 5.93 -7.81 3.52
N ALA A 162 5.65 -9.11 3.36
CA ALA A 162 6.66 -10.11 3.04
C ALA A 162 7.29 -9.92 1.66
N LEU A 163 6.57 -9.34 0.70
CA LEU A 163 7.00 -9.23 -0.69
C LEU A 163 7.57 -7.86 -1.05
N THR A 164 7.23 -6.80 -0.31
CA THR A 164 7.70 -5.45 -0.62
C THR A 164 8.97 -5.10 0.15
N ALA A 165 9.87 -4.33 -0.47
CA ALA A 165 11.04 -3.81 0.24
C ALA A 165 10.64 -2.99 1.48
N THR A 166 9.61 -2.12 1.38
CA THR A 166 9.08 -1.32 2.49
C THR A 166 8.60 -2.21 3.65
N GLY A 167 7.90 -3.30 3.35
CA GLY A 167 7.44 -4.26 4.35
C GLY A 167 8.57 -5.06 4.98
N GLN A 168 9.52 -5.54 4.17
CA GLN A 168 10.68 -6.27 4.66
C GLN A 168 11.55 -5.39 5.58
N ALA A 169 11.72 -4.09 5.28
CA ALA A 169 12.43 -3.15 6.15
C ALA A 169 11.76 -2.99 7.52
N LEU A 170 10.43 -3.00 7.56
CA LEU A 170 9.64 -2.91 8.81
C LEU A 170 9.64 -4.24 9.57
N LEU A 171 9.40 -5.36 8.88
CA LEU A 171 9.42 -6.70 9.48
C LEU A 171 10.80 -7.06 10.04
N ALA A 172 11.88 -6.62 9.39
CA ALA A 172 13.25 -6.84 9.88
C ALA A 172 13.52 -6.15 11.22
N ALA A 173 12.80 -5.09 11.55
CA ALA A 173 12.91 -4.41 12.84
C ALA A 173 12.19 -5.12 13.98
N LEU A 174 11.33 -6.08 13.68
CA LEU A 174 10.64 -6.89 14.68
C LEU A 174 11.52 -8.06 15.16
N PRO A 175 11.31 -8.52 16.41
CA PRO A 175 11.90 -9.79 16.85
C PRO A 175 11.45 -10.95 15.94
N PRO A 176 12.32 -11.94 15.63
CA PRO A 176 11.94 -13.07 14.75
C PRO A 176 10.71 -13.86 15.26
N ALA A 177 10.54 -13.99 16.57
CA ALA A 177 9.39 -14.63 17.17
C ALA A 177 8.07 -13.88 16.89
N GLU A 178 8.12 -12.55 16.85
CA GLU A 178 6.96 -11.70 16.50
C GLU A 178 6.57 -11.86 15.02
N VAL A 179 7.56 -11.90 14.11
CA VAL A 179 7.31 -12.19 12.69
C VAL A 179 6.66 -13.57 12.54
N THR A 180 7.21 -14.60 13.21
CA THR A 180 6.62 -15.95 13.19
C THR A 180 5.18 -15.94 13.70
N ARG A 181 4.89 -15.21 14.77
CA ARG A 181 3.54 -15.09 15.34
C ARG A 181 2.57 -14.45 14.34
N ARG A 182 2.97 -13.36 13.66
CA ARG A 182 2.14 -12.63 12.70
C ARG A 182 1.82 -13.45 11.46
N PHE A 183 2.78 -14.21 10.96
CA PHE A 183 2.61 -15.02 9.76
C PHE A 183 2.12 -16.45 10.03
N ARG A 184 1.75 -16.79 11.28
CA ARG A 184 1.18 -18.10 11.60
C ARG A 184 -0.17 -18.28 10.92
N GLY A 185 -0.27 -19.25 10.00
CA GLY A 185 -1.49 -19.52 9.24
C GLY A 185 -1.81 -18.45 8.18
N VAL A 186 -0.85 -17.61 7.85
CA VAL A 186 -0.97 -16.62 6.78
C VAL A 186 -0.18 -17.09 5.58
N ASP A 187 -0.84 -17.26 4.46
CA ASP A 187 -0.19 -17.57 3.19
C ASP A 187 0.42 -16.30 2.59
N ILE A 188 1.69 -16.40 2.18
CA ILE A 188 2.34 -15.34 1.41
C ILE A 188 1.92 -15.52 -0.06
N PRO A 189 1.24 -14.55 -0.67
CA PRO A 189 0.76 -14.70 -2.03
C PRO A 189 1.90 -14.82 -3.03
N HIS A 190 1.69 -15.63 -4.07
CA HIS A 190 2.61 -15.77 -5.19
C HIS A 190 2.20 -14.79 -6.29
N MET A 191 2.83 -13.62 -6.34
CA MET A 191 2.50 -12.55 -7.28
C MET A 191 3.34 -12.61 -8.56
N THR A 192 4.57 -13.15 -8.44
CA THR A 192 5.51 -13.36 -9.54
C THR A 192 6.32 -14.62 -9.31
N GLU A 193 7.07 -15.06 -10.28
CA GLU A 193 8.00 -16.18 -10.12
C GLU A 193 9.11 -15.91 -9.08
N SER A 194 9.40 -14.62 -8.82
CA SER A 194 10.39 -14.17 -7.84
C SER A 194 9.82 -13.95 -6.44
N SER A 195 8.51 -14.12 -6.25
CA SER A 195 7.87 -13.95 -4.93
C SER A 195 8.44 -14.92 -3.91
N LEU A 196 8.69 -14.40 -2.69
CA LEU A 196 9.12 -15.25 -1.58
C LEU A 196 8.06 -16.30 -1.25
N SER A 197 8.48 -17.54 -1.05
CA SER A 197 7.59 -18.64 -0.70
C SER A 197 7.82 -19.08 0.75
N GLY A 198 6.82 -18.83 1.59
CA GLY A 198 6.74 -19.32 2.97
C GLY A 198 7.60 -18.56 3.98
N LEU A 199 7.34 -18.86 5.25
CA LEU A 199 7.91 -18.17 6.40
C LEU A 199 9.44 -18.31 6.50
N SER A 200 9.99 -19.47 6.13
CA SER A 200 11.44 -19.71 6.20
C SER A 200 12.22 -18.80 5.23
N ALA A 201 11.74 -18.67 3.99
CA ALA A 201 12.33 -17.75 3.01
C ALA A 201 12.23 -16.30 3.47
N LEU A 202 11.08 -15.91 4.04
CA LEU A 202 10.91 -14.59 4.63
C LEU A 202 11.92 -14.35 5.75
N GLN A 203 12.07 -15.26 6.71
CA GLN A 203 13.04 -15.11 7.82
C GLN A 203 14.47 -14.95 7.33
N SER A 204 14.89 -15.72 6.32
CA SER A 204 16.20 -15.60 5.70
C SER A 204 16.39 -14.23 5.05
N ARG A 205 15.39 -13.75 4.32
CA ARG A 205 15.39 -12.39 3.72
C ARG A 205 15.49 -11.30 4.79
N LEU A 206 14.73 -11.41 5.87
CA LEU A 206 14.77 -10.44 6.97
C LEU A 206 16.10 -10.45 7.74
N ALA A 207 16.75 -11.62 7.87
CA ALA A 207 18.10 -11.70 8.46
C ALA A 207 19.10 -10.91 7.59
N LYS A 208 19.07 -11.10 6.26
CA LYS A 208 19.89 -10.34 5.33
C LYS A 208 19.57 -8.84 5.38
N THR A 209 18.30 -8.45 5.45
CA THR A 209 17.89 -7.04 5.58
C THR A 209 18.46 -6.39 6.85
N ARG A 210 18.56 -7.13 7.97
CA ARG A 210 19.18 -6.63 9.21
C ARG A 210 20.68 -6.43 9.06
N GLU A 211 21.36 -7.37 8.41
CA GLU A 211 22.80 -7.32 8.14
C GLU A 211 23.16 -6.16 7.22
N ASP A 212 22.43 -6.01 6.09
CA ASP A 212 22.69 -4.99 5.07
C ASP A 212 22.25 -3.59 5.52
N GLY A 213 21.32 -3.50 6.51
CA GLY A 213 20.73 -2.25 6.98
C GLY A 213 19.73 -1.61 6.00
N TYR A 214 19.28 -2.37 4.99
CA TYR A 214 18.21 -1.99 4.05
C TYR A 214 17.55 -3.24 3.49
N ALA A 215 16.32 -3.10 3.00
CA ALA A 215 15.61 -4.16 2.32
C ALA A 215 15.73 -4.00 0.80
N PHE A 216 15.82 -5.13 0.11
CA PHE A 216 15.90 -5.20 -1.34
C PHE A 216 14.89 -6.24 -1.85
N ASP A 217 13.97 -5.79 -2.69
CA ASP A 217 13.03 -6.63 -3.40
C ASP A 217 13.36 -6.63 -4.90
N ASP A 218 13.57 -7.82 -5.45
CA ASP A 218 13.83 -8.01 -6.89
C ASP A 218 12.66 -8.76 -7.50
N GLU A 219 11.72 -8.02 -8.08
CA GLU A 219 10.55 -8.54 -8.79
C GLU A 219 9.58 -9.35 -7.92
N GLY A 220 9.60 -9.21 -6.60
CA GLY A 220 8.72 -10.00 -5.71
C GLY A 220 7.23 -9.64 -5.81
N VAL A 221 6.92 -8.40 -6.25
CA VAL A 221 5.55 -7.90 -6.43
C VAL A 221 5.17 -7.75 -7.90
N HIS A 222 6.05 -7.18 -8.70
CA HIS A 222 5.84 -6.95 -10.14
C HIS A 222 7.06 -7.35 -10.95
N PRO A 223 6.89 -8.08 -12.06
CA PRO A 223 7.99 -8.37 -12.97
C PRO A 223 8.64 -7.08 -13.50
N GLY A 224 9.96 -7.06 -13.60
CA GLY A 224 10.72 -5.91 -14.09
C GLY A 224 10.85 -4.75 -13.10
N VAL A 225 10.45 -4.92 -11.83
CA VAL A 225 10.45 -3.88 -10.80
C VAL A 225 11.33 -4.28 -9.63
N ILE A 226 12.21 -3.36 -9.24
CA ILE A 226 13.05 -3.46 -8.05
C ILE A 226 12.56 -2.46 -7.00
N GLY A 227 12.51 -2.90 -5.75
CA GLY A 227 12.27 -2.06 -4.58
C GLY A 227 13.49 -2.01 -3.66
N MET A 228 13.84 -0.84 -3.15
CA MET A 228 14.76 -0.67 -2.04
C MET A 228 14.10 0.14 -0.94
N ALA A 229 14.31 -0.23 0.33
CA ALA A 229 13.71 0.48 1.44
C ALA A 229 14.59 0.47 2.69
N VAL A 230 14.44 1.52 3.50
CA VAL A 230 15.01 1.64 4.83
C VAL A 230 13.92 2.01 5.83
N ARG A 231 14.08 1.54 7.06
CA ARG A 231 13.17 1.90 8.15
C ARG A 231 13.47 3.32 8.62
N LEU A 232 12.43 4.08 8.94
CA LEU A 232 12.56 5.34 9.66
C LEU A 232 12.69 5.08 11.16
N THR A 233 13.56 5.83 11.84
CA THR A 233 13.60 5.82 13.30
C THR A 233 12.43 6.65 13.82
N PRO A 234 11.56 6.10 14.68
CA PRO A 234 10.45 6.87 15.25
C PRO A 234 10.95 8.10 15.99
N ARG A 235 10.32 9.25 15.79
CA ARG A 235 10.70 10.54 16.41
C ARG A 235 10.44 10.57 17.91
N HIS A 236 9.55 9.70 18.41
CA HIS A 236 9.18 9.59 19.83
C HIS A 236 8.86 8.14 20.19
N ALA A 237 8.92 7.82 21.48
CA ALA A 237 8.56 6.50 21.96
C ALA A 237 7.08 6.19 21.67
N GLY A 238 6.82 5.02 21.09
CA GLY A 238 5.47 4.64 20.66
C GLY A 238 5.03 5.21 19.31
N GLY A 239 5.89 5.95 18.60
CA GLY A 239 5.64 6.40 17.23
C GLY A 239 5.41 5.25 16.26
N ALA A 240 4.72 5.52 15.15
CA ALA A 240 4.42 4.53 14.13
C ALA A 240 5.69 3.95 13.51
N MET A 241 5.65 2.66 13.20
CA MET A 241 6.71 2.00 12.45
C MET A 241 6.58 2.34 10.96
N LEU A 242 7.43 3.24 10.48
CA LEU A 242 7.45 3.70 9.10
C LEU A 242 8.70 3.23 8.38
N SER A 243 8.59 3.04 7.08
CA SER A 243 9.71 2.86 6.15
C SER A 243 9.58 3.80 4.97
N ILE A 244 10.72 4.13 4.37
CA ILE A 244 10.77 4.84 3.10
C ILE A 244 11.39 3.92 2.06
N GLY A 245 10.78 3.86 0.88
CA GLY A 245 11.25 3.03 -0.22
C GLY A 245 11.31 3.79 -1.54
N VAL A 246 12.16 3.32 -2.43
CA VAL A 246 12.26 3.77 -3.83
C VAL A 246 11.96 2.59 -4.75
N THR A 247 11.20 2.85 -5.80
CA THR A 247 10.87 1.88 -6.86
C THR A 247 11.64 2.22 -8.13
N VAL A 248 12.29 1.21 -8.71
CA VAL A 248 13.16 1.32 -9.88
C VAL A 248 12.77 0.29 -10.92
N LEU A 249 12.76 0.67 -12.20
CA LEU A 249 12.67 -0.32 -13.29
C LEU A 249 13.96 -1.12 -13.35
N LYS A 250 13.87 -2.46 -13.36
CA LYS A 250 15.04 -3.36 -13.40
C LYS A 250 15.95 -3.09 -14.60
N SER A 251 15.37 -2.72 -15.73
CA SER A 251 16.13 -2.34 -16.94
C SER A 251 17.01 -1.08 -16.77
N LEU A 252 16.75 -0.26 -15.77
CA LEU A 252 17.52 0.96 -15.44
C LEU A 252 18.39 0.79 -14.19
N ALA A 253 18.32 -0.35 -13.53
CA ALA A 253 18.96 -0.65 -12.26
C ALA A 253 20.40 -1.12 -12.46
N THR A 254 21.33 -0.20 -12.72
CA THR A 254 22.76 -0.52 -12.66
C THR A 254 23.24 -0.54 -11.21
N GLU A 255 24.33 -1.23 -10.92
CA GLU A 255 24.93 -1.25 -9.58
C GLU A 255 25.23 0.16 -9.07
N ALA A 256 25.77 1.03 -9.93
CA ALA A 256 26.06 2.43 -9.59
C ALA A 256 24.76 3.21 -9.24
N THR A 257 23.69 3.05 -10.04
CA THR A 257 22.39 3.70 -9.78
C THR A 257 21.80 3.22 -8.47
N LEU A 258 21.83 1.92 -8.19
CA LEU A 258 21.30 1.35 -6.95
C LEU A 258 22.10 1.83 -5.72
N ALA A 259 23.42 1.91 -5.82
CA ALA A 259 24.28 2.41 -4.74
C ALA A 259 24.01 3.89 -4.43
N GLU A 260 23.88 4.75 -5.46
CA GLU A 260 23.52 6.17 -5.31
C GLU A 260 22.13 6.32 -4.66
N LEU A 261 21.12 5.62 -5.18
CA LEU A 261 19.76 5.67 -4.64
C LEU A 261 19.69 5.20 -3.18
N LEU A 262 20.47 4.16 -2.82
CA LEU A 262 20.52 3.68 -1.44
C LEU A 262 21.14 4.71 -0.50
N ALA A 263 22.23 5.38 -0.93
CA ALA A 263 22.87 6.43 -0.14
C ALA A 263 21.91 7.60 0.12
N GLU A 264 21.23 8.07 -0.94
CA GLU A 264 20.25 9.15 -0.85
C GLU A 264 19.01 8.74 -0.01
N LEU A 265 18.54 7.50 -0.16
CA LEU A 265 17.42 6.98 0.63
C LEU A 265 17.76 6.92 2.13
N LYS A 266 18.98 6.52 2.49
CA LYS A 266 19.47 6.53 3.88
C LYS A 266 19.59 7.96 4.42
N SER A 267 20.08 8.90 3.61
CA SER A 267 20.15 10.32 3.97
C SER A 267 18.78 10.91 4.21
N LEU A 268 17.83 10.65 3.31
CA LEU A 268 16.45 11.09 3.44
C LEU A 268 15.75 10.47 4.67
N ALA A 269 15.98 9.18 4.94
CA ALA A 269 15.46 8.52 6.14
C ALA A 269 15.98 9.16 7.42
N THR A 270 17.26 9.52 7.46
CA THR A 270 17.87 10.24 8.59
C THR A 270 17.25 11.62 8.78
N ALA A 271 17.05 12.37 7.70
CA ALA A 271 16.39 13.68 7.74
C ALA A 271 14.94 13.57 8.25
N LEU A 272 14.15 12.64 7.70
CA LEU A 272 12.77 12.41 8.13
C LEU A 272 12.65 11.95 9.59
N SER A 273 13.65 11.25 10.11
CA SER A 273 13.68 10.76 11.50
C SER A 273 14.11 11.83 12.51
N ASN A 274 14.63 12.98 12.04
CA ASN A 274 15.14 14.03 12.92
C ASN A 274 14.00 14.97 13.38
N PRO A 275 13.67 15.04 14.70
CA PRO A 275 12.61 15.89 15.19
C PRO A 275 12.93 17.38 15.11
N LEU A 276 14.20 17.77 14.89
CA LEU A 276 14.66 19.17 14.90
C LEU A 276 14.65 19.87 13.55
N ILE A 277 14.39 19.15 12.46
CA ILE A 277 14.47 19.73 11.10
C ILE A 277 13.30 20.67 10.81
N PHE A 278 12.21 20.62 11.58
CA PHE A 278 10.97 21.38 11.35
C PHE A 278 10.35 21.95 12.64
N GLY A 279 11.15 22.17 13.68
CA GLY A 279 10.75 22.91 14.87
C GLY A 279 10.70 24.42 14.64
#